data_45d66bdd4907c1c92e0bebfbdc30f7af
#
_entry.id   45d66bdd4907c1c92e0bebfbdc30f7af
#
_cell.length_a   1.000
_cell.length_b   1.000
_cell.length_c   1.000
_cell.angle_alpha   90.00
_cell.angle_beta   90.00
_cell.angle_gamma   90.00
#
_symmetry.space_group_name_H-M   'P 1'
#
loop_
_entity.id
_entity.type
_entity.pdbx_description
1 polymer ?
#
loop_
_entity_poly.entity_id
_entity_poly.type
_entity_poly.pdbx_seq_one_letter_code
_entity_poly.pdbx_strand_id
1 'polypeptide(L)'
;MKVVWMYHDIMDLYGDKGNMMVLKKRCLDRGIPFELDTCGIGEEKDLSEYDLIFLGGGADKEQISLIPDLLSRKENIKKAMDEKSFVLLICGGYQLFGQYYIAANNEKISGLQFYDYYTDTGKAGSRCIGNVVIDADLDGLKTRIVGFENHGGQTLNVTHPLGKVVKGYGNSFDAGYEGFYDGKILGTYLHGPLLPKNPEVADFVISK
;
A
#
# COMPACT_ATOMS: atom_id res chain seq x y z
N MET A 1 8.93 16.96 -4.80
CA MET A 1 8.52 15.68 -4.21
C MET A 1 9.57 14.63 -4.55
N LYS A 2 10.21 14.06 -3.53
CA LYS A 2 11.23 13.01 -3.67
C LYS A 2 10.60 11.69 -3.23
N VAL A 3 10.56 10.70 -4.13
CA VAL A 3 9.86 9.44 -3.94
C VAL A 3 10.84 8.28 -3.97
N VAL A 4 10.72 7.31 -3.08
CA VAL A 4 11.40 6.02 -3.18
C VAL A 4 10.39 4.90 -3.44
N TRP A 5 10.62 4.13 -4.51
CA TRP A 5 9.86 2.92 -4.80
C TRP A 5 10.65 1.70 -4.36
N MET A 6 10.21 1.13 -3.23
CA MET A 6 10.85 -0.03 -2.65
C MET A 6 10.49 -1.30 -3.43
N TYR A 7 11.49 -2.14 -3.69
CA TYR A 7 11.36 -3.44 -4.38
C TYR A 7 10.62 -3.35 -5.71
N HIS A 8 10.91 -2.29 -6.48
CA HIS A 8 10.23 -1.95 -7.73
C HIS A 8 10.27 -3.05 -8.80
N ASP A 9 11.25 -3.94 -8.72
CA ASP A 9 11.51 -5.05 -9.64
C ASP A 9 10.69 -6.31 -9.36
N ILE A 10 10.19 -6.45 -8.12
CA ILE A 10 9.43 -7.63 -7.66
C ILE A 10 8.05 -7.29 -7.09
N MET A 11 7.80 -6.02 -6.74
CA MET A 11 6.54 -5.52 -6.17
C MET A 11 5.89 -4.50 -7.12
N ASP A 12 5.54 -4.94 -8.34
CA ASP A 12 4.87 -4.13 -9.38
C ASP A 12 3.67 -4.92 -9.98
N LEU A 13 2.88 -5.55 -9.12
CA LEU A 13 1.75 -6.36 -9.56
C LEU A 13 0.62 -5.46 -10.11
N TYR A 14 -0.02 -5.89 -11.20
CA TYR A 14 -1.11 -5.16 -11.87
C TYR A 14 -0.78 -3.72 -12.29
N GLY A 15 0.50 -3.43 -12.54
CA GLY A 15 0.93 -2.15 -13.10
C GLY A 15 1.02 -1.01 -12.08
N ASP A 16 1.43 -1.30 -10.85
CA ASP A 16 1.64 -0.31 -9.77
C ASP A 16 2.59 0.83 -10.18
N LYS A 17 3.47 0.59 -11.17
CA LYS A 17 4.24 1.63 -11.85
C LYS A 17 3.39 2.83 -12.32
N GLY A 18 2.13 2.59 -12.68
CA GLY A 18 1.20 3.64 -13.08
C GLY A 18 0.96 4.68 -11.98
N ASN A 19 1.08 4.29 -10.69
CA ASN A 19 0.98 5.23 -9.57
C ASN A 19 2.11 6.26 -9.64
N MET A 20 3.34 5.83 -9.88
CA MET A 20 4.51 6.71 -10.01
C MET A 20 4.43 7.61 -11.24
N MET A 21 3.94 7.07 -12.36
CA MET A 21 3.75 7.86 -13.60
C MET A 21 2.76 9.01 -13.39
N VAL A 22 1.66 8.76 -12.70
CA VAL A 22 0.65 9.79 -12.40
C VAL A 22 1.18 10.82 -11.42
N LEU A 23 1.83 10.41 -10.34
CA LEU A 23 2.44 11.35 -9.38
C LEU A 23 3.44 12.27 -10.10
N LYS A 24 4.35 11.71 -10.90
CA LYS A 24 5.30 12.50 -11.69
C LYS A 24 4.60 13.52 -12.58
N LYS A 25 3.62 13.07 -13.38
CA LYS A 25 2.90 13.98 -14.27
C LYS A 25 2.20 15.10 -13.51
N ARG A 26 1.47 14.75 -12.44
CA ARG A 26 0.70 15.73 -11.66
C ARG A 26 1.57 16.73 -10.91
N CYS A 27 2.75 16.30 -10.43
CA CYS A 27 3.75 17.19 -9.86
C CYS A 27 4.26 18.18 -10.91
N LEU A 28 4.70 17.68 -12.07
CA LEU A 28 5.24 18.53 -13.15
C LEU A 28 4.20 19.51 -13.70
N ASP A 29 2.93 19.09 -13.86
CA ASP A 29 1.84 19.97 -14.29
C ASP A 29 1.58 21.13 -13.30
N ARG A 30 2.04 21.01 -12.04
CA ARG A 30 1.93 22.03 -10.98
C ARG A 30 3.24 22.78 -10.70
N GLY A 31 4.28 22.53 -11.49
CA GLY A 31 5.61 23.11 -11.28
C GLY A 31 6.34 22.57 -10.04
N ILE A 32 5.90 21.41 -9.51
CA ILE A 32 6.56 20.73 -8.38
C ILE A 32 7.67 19.82 -8.95
N PRO A 33 8.95 20.02 -8.55
CA PRO A 33 10.02 19.09 -8.92
C PRO A 33 9.69 17.66 -8.45
N PHE A 34 9.98 16.66 -9.28
CA PHE A 34 9.72 15.27 -8.99
C PHE A 34 10.96 14.41 -9.23
N GLU A 35 11.39 13.72 -8.19
CA GLU A 35 12.49 12.75 -8.23
C GLU A 35 11.95 11.38 -7.84
N LEU A 36 12.31 10.35 -8.60
CA LEU A 36 11.94 8.96 -8.33
C LEU A 36 13.20 8.11 -8.23
N ASP A 37 13.47 7.64 -7.04
CA ASP A 37 14.49 6.63 -6.76
C ASP A 37 13.85 5.27 -6.58
N THR A 38 14.66 4.22 -6.75
CA THR A 38 14.31 2.84 -6.45
C THR A 38 15.18 2.31 -5.32
N CYS A 39 14.67 1.34 -4.57
CA CYS A 39 15.42 0.67 -3.51
C CYS A 39 15.08 -0.83 -3.54
N GLY A 40 15.99 -1.64 -4.08
CA GLY A 40 15.88 -3.10 -4.15
C GLY A 40 16.42 -3.83 -2.91
N ILE A 41 16.41 -5.16 -2.95
CA ILE A 41 17.00 -6.00 -1.90
C ILE A 41 18.51 -5.74 -1.81
N GLY A 42 19.02 -5.51 -0.60
CA GLY A 42 20.44 -5.26 -0.33
C GLY A 42 20.93 -3.85 -0.65
N GLU A 43 20.09 -2.98 -1.20
CA GLU A 43 20.45 -1.58 -1.45
C GLU A 43 20.26 -0.74 -0.19
N GLU A 44 21.28 0.00 0.23
CA GLU A 44 21.19 0.91 1.37
C GLU A 44 20.74 2.31 0.95
N LYS A 45 19.69 2.82 1.59
CA LYS A 45 19.21 4.20 1.43
C LYS A 45 18.71 4.73 2.78
N ASP A 46 18.96 6.00 3.06
CA ASP A 46 18.27 6.71 4.15
C ASP A 46 16.87 7.09 3.68
N LEU A 47 15.86 6.36 4.16
CA LEU A 47 14.48 6.55 3.74
C LEU A 47 13.89 7.87 4.25
N SER A 48 14.49 8.49 5.27
CA SER A 48 14.05 9.80 5.80
C SER A 48 14.32 10.98 4.85
N GLU A 49 15.11 10.76 3.79
CA GLU A 49 15.31 11.78 2.76
C GLU A 49 14.10 11.95 1.81
N TYR A 50 13.17 10.99 1.79
CA TYR A 50 12.06 10.95 0.84
C TYR A 50 10.77 11.49 1.45
N ASP A 51 9.98 12.15 0.62
CA ASP A 51 8.65 12.64 0.98
C ASP A 51 7.61 11.51 0.91
N LEU A 52 7.81 10.55 -0.02
CA LEU A 52 6.94 9.39 -0.20
C LEU A 52 7.76 8.10 -0.27
N ILE A 53 7.35 7.12 0.54
CA ILE A 53 7.79 5.72 0.42
C ILE A 53 6.64 4.95 -0.25
N PHE A 54 6.93 4.30 -1.37
CA PHE A 54 5.95 3.49 -2.09
C PHE A 54 6.37 2.01 -2.08
N LEU A 55 5.43 1.15 -1.71
CA LEU A 55 5.57 -0.30 -1.78
C LEU A 55 4.33 -0.89 -2.48
N GLY A 56 4.54 -1.48 -3.63
CA GLY A 56 3.49 -2.04 -4.48
C GLY A 56 3.01 -3.41 -4.03
N GLY A 57 2.21 -4.04 -4.90
CA GLY A 57 1.74 -5.41 -4.73
C GLY A 57 2.72 -6.44 -5.26
N GLY A 58 2.71 -7.64 -4.66
CA GLY A 58 3.49 -8.79 -5.09
C GLY A 58 2.76 -10.08 -4.75
N ALA A 59 3.07 -11.17 -5.47
CA ALA A 59 2.59 -12.48 -5.10
C ALA A 59 3.35 -13.03 -3.86
N ASP A 60 2.84 -14.09 -3.26
CA ASP A 60 3.39 -14.67 -2.01
C ASP A 60 4.90 -14.94 -2.11
N LYS A 61 5.35 -15.48 -3.25
CA LYS A 61 6.75 -15.81 -3.47
C LYS A 61 7.66 -14.57 -3.41
N GLU A 62 7.25 -13.51 -4.07
CA GLU A 62 7.94 -12.23 -4.10
C GLU A 62 7.96 -11.60 -2.69
N GLN A 63 6.81 -11.60 -2.01
CA GLN A 63 6.71 -11.11 -0.64
C GLN A 63 7.67 -11.89 0.30
N ILE A 64 7.66 -13.22 0.26
CA ILE A 64 8.55 -14.06 1.09
C ILE A 64 10.03 -13.73 0.84
N SER A 65 10.41 -13.52 -0.41
CA SER A 65 11.81 -13.28 -0.78
C SER A 65 12.38 -11.97 -0.22
N LEU A 66 11.54 -10.95 -0.06
CA LEU A 66 11.98 -9.62 0.41
C LEU A 66 11.92 -9.45 1.94
N ILE A 67 11.21 -10.34 2.66
CA ILE A 67 10.98 -10.19 4.11
C ILE A 67 12.26 -9.98 4.92
N PRO A 68 13.35 -10.77 4.76
CA PRO A 68 14.56 -10.56 5.55
C PRO A 68 15.12 -9.14 5.39
N ASP A 69 15.13 -8.62 4.16
CA ASP A 69 15.60 -7.28 3.86
C ASP A 69 14.62 -6.22 4.39
N LEU A 70 13.32 -6.38 4.21
CA LEU A 70 12.31 -5.44 4.72
C LEU A 70 12.35 -5.33 6.25
N LEU A 71 12.48 -6.45 6.96
CA LEU A 71 12.60 -6.47 8.42
C LEU A 71 13.86 -5.75 8.90
N SER A 72 14.97 -5.88 8.19
CA SER A 72 16.21 -5.17 8.52
C SER A 72 16.08 -3.65 8.40
N ARG A 73 15.14 -3.17 7.56
CA ARG A 73 14.86 -1.74 7.34
C ARG A 73 13.82 -1.15 8.29
N LYS A 74 13.28 -1.95 9.21
CA LYS A 74 12.18 -1.53 10.10
C LYS A 74 12.45 -0.18 10.77
N GLU A 75 13.61 -0.02 11.39
CA GLU A 75 13.97 1.22 12.09
C GLU A 75 14.16 2.41 11.13
N ASN A 76 14.69 2.17 9.93
CA ASN A 76 14.84 3.20 8.90
C ASN A 76 13.48 3.68 8.38
N ILE A 77 12.54 2.75 8.10
CA ILE A 77 11.17 3.07 7.71
C ILE A 77 10.47 3.85 8.85
N LYS A 78 10.61 3.37 10.10
CA LYS A 78 10.02 4.04 11.25
C LYS A 78 10.53 5.47 11.40
N LYS A 79 11.85 5.67 11.32
CA LYS A 79 12.48 7.01 11.36
C LYS A 79 11.89 7.91 10.27
N ALA A 80 11.81 7.43 9.03
CA ALA A 80 11.27 8.18 7.91
C ALA A 80 9.80 8.63 8.15
N MET A 81 8.95 7.72 8.62
CA MET A 81 7.55 8.01 8.98
C MET A 81 7.42 9.01 10.14
N ASP A 82 8.32 8.93 11.13
CA ASP A 82 8.28 9.82 12.28
C ASP A 82 8.77 11.24 11.93
N GLU A 83 9.67 11.36 10.97
CA GLU A 83 10.20 12.65 10.52
C GLU A 83 9.27 13.36 9.54
N LYS A 84 8.91 12.73 8.40
CA LYS A 84 8.08 13.39 7.37
C LYS A 84 7.45 12.47 6.34
N SER A 85 7.97 11.25 6.14
CA SER A 85 7.58 10.46 4.98
C SER A 85 6.14 9.97 5.06
N PHE A 86 5.37 10.24 4.03
CA PHE A 86 4.11 9.55 3.78
C PHE A 86 4.37 8.17 3.18
N VAL A 87 3.55 7.18 3.50
CA VAL A 87 3.73 5.81 2.99
C VAL A 87 2.50 5.37 2.22
N LEU A 88 2.70 4.96 0.96
CA LEU A 88 1.65 4.39 0.11
C LEU A 88 1.91 2.91 -0.12
N LEU A 89 0.96 2.08 0.27
CA LEU A 89 1.08 0.62 0.28
C LEU A 89 -0.05 0.00 -0.54
N ILE A 90 0.31 -0.86 -1.49
CA ILE A 90 -0.67 -1.57 -2.31
C ILE A 90 -0.60 -3.07 -2.02
N CYS A 91 -1.74 -3.69 -1.71
CA CYS A 91 -1.95 -5.14 -1.58
C CYS A 91 -0.89 -5.83 -0.68
N GLY A 92 0.10 -6.52 -1.26
CA GLY A 92 1.18 -7.14 -0.50
C GLY A 92 1.94 -6.14 0.38
N GLY A 93 2.22 -4.94 -0.14
CA GLY A 93 2.84 -3.88 0.66
C GLY A 93 2.01 -3.52 1.89
N TYR A 94 0.68 -3.44 1.76
CA TYR A 94 -0.22 -3.20 2.88
C TYR A 94 -0.16 -4.34 3.92
N GLN A 95 -0.21 -5.60 3.48
CA GLN A 95 -0.15 -6.77 4.36
C GLN A 95 1.12 -6.77 5.22
N LEU A 96 2.26 -6.43 4.63
CA LEU A 96 3.57 -6.49 5.27
C LEU A 96 3.80 -5.45 6.37
N PHE A 97 2.98 -4.40 6.47
CA PHE A 97 3.07 -3.41 7.55
C PHE A 97 2.31 -3.82 8.83
N GLY A 98 1.44 -4.82 8.75
CA GLY A 98 0.73 -5.40 9.89
C GLY A 98 1.59 -6.36 10.73
N GLN A 99 0.92 -7.10 11.61
CA GLN A 99 1.57 -8.03 12.54
C GLN A 99 2.17 -9.24 11.80
N TYR A 100 1.40 -9.83 10.92
CA TYR A 100 1.80 -10.99 10.11
C TYR A 100 0.82 -11.16 8.94
N TYR A 101 1.26 -11.96 8.00
CA TYR A 101 0.37 -12.46 6.97
C TYR A 101 0.55 -13.98 6.83
N ILE A 102 -0.57 -14.70 6.55
CA ILE A 102 -0.55 -16.14 6.28
C ILE A 102 -0.64 -16.36 4.77
N ALA A 103 0.43 -16.91 4.20
CA ALA A 103 0.54 -17.21 2.78
C ALA A 103 -0.40 -18.37 2.37
N ALA A 104 -0.61 -18.54 1.06
CA ALA A 104 -1.49 -19.59 0.53
C ALA A 104 -1.05 -21.03 0.91
N ASN A 105 0.22 -21.23 1.22
CA ASN A 105 0.78 -22.50 1.71
C ASN A 105 0.64 -22.69 3.24
N ASN A 106 -0.10 -21.81 3.93
CA ASN A 106 -0.28 -21.72 5.38
C ASN A 106 1.02 -21.32 6.15
N GLU A 107 2.04 -20.84 5.49
CA GLU A 107 3.20 -20.29 6.15
C GLU A 107 2.87 -18.94 6.78
N LYS A 108 3.20 -18.78 8.07
CA LYS A 108 3.05 -17.51 8.78
C LYS A 108 4.30 -16.66 8.59
N ILE A 109 4.12 -15.52 7.96
CA ILE A 109 5.17 -14.57 7.63
C ILE A 109 5.03 -13.35 8.53
N SER A 110 6.07 -13.02 9.29
CA SER A 110 6.07 -11.83 10.14
C SER A 110 6.07 -10.57 9.29
N GLY A 111 5.17 -9.63 9.61
CA GLY A 111 5.20 -8.28 9.06
C GLY A 111 6.13 -7.36 9.85
N LEU A 112 6.15 -6.08 9.47
CA LEU A 112 6.89 -5.02 10.18
C LEU A 112 6.33 -4.71 11.57
N GLN A 113 5.08 -5.10 11.85
CA GLN A 113 4.41 -4.91 13.14
C GLN A 113 4.31 -3.44 13.56
N PHE A 114 4.07 -2.56 12.60
CA PHE A 114 3.80 -1.16 12.90
C PHE A 114 2.36 -0.95 13.36
N TYR A 115 1.45 -1.84 12.95
CA TYR A 115 0.02 -1.78 13.24
C TYR A 115 -0.53 -3.13 13.71
N ASP A 116 -1.65 -3.09 14.43
CA ASP A 116 -2.25 -4.28 15.04
C ASP A 116 -3.05 -5.15 14.08
N TYR A 117 -3.31 -4.68 12.86
CA TYR A 117 -3.96 -5.52 11.88
C TYR A 117 -3.06 -6.67 11.42
N TYR A 118 -3.68 -7.74 10.99
CA TYR A 118 -3.01 -8.91 10.44
C TYR A 118 -3.80 -9.46 9.27
N THR A 119 -3.15 -10.24 8.43
CA THR A 119 -3.78 -10.86 7.26
C THR A 119 -3.77 -12.37 7.41
N ASP A 120 -4.95 -12.96 7.40
CA ASP A 120 -5.16 -14.40 7.46
C ASP A 120 -5.52 -14.93 6.08
N THR A 121 -5.40 -16.25 5.87
CA THR A 121 -5.94 -16.90 4.68
C THR A 121 -7.46 -16.89 4.77
N GLY A 122 -8.12 -16.52 3.68
CA GLY A 122 -9.56 -16.80 3.55
C GLY A 122 -9.85 -18.31 3.48
N LYS A 123 -11.10 -18.67 3.25
CA LYS A 123 -11.46 -20.07 2.95
C LYS A 123 -10.64 -20.55 1.75
N ALA A 124 -10.06 -21.74 1.85
CA ALA A 124 -9.21 -22.31 0.82
C ALA A 124 -9.86 -22.17 -0.58
N GLY A 125 -9.11 -21.59 -1.52
CA GLY A 125 -9.58 -21.35 -2.89
C GLY A 125 -10.49 -20.15 -3.08
N SER A 126 -10.86 -19.42 -2.03
CA SER A 126 -11.68 -18.20 -2.15
C SER A 126 -10.81 -16.96 -2.20
N ARG A 127 -11.12 -16.04 -3.11
CA ARG A 127 -10.42 -14.76 -3.28
C ARG A 127 -11.41 -13.62 -3.42
N CYS A 128 -11.08 -12.47 -2.87
CA CYS A 128 -11.77 -11.22 -3.16
C CYS A 128 -11.31 -10.74 -4.54
N ILE A 129 -12.16 -10.90 -5.55
CA ILE A 129 -11.85 -10.51 -6.94
C ILE A 129 -13.00 -9.69 -7.49
N GLY A 130 -12.71 -8.50 -7.97
CA GLY A 130 -13.68 -7.67 -8.65
C GLY A 130 -13.40 -6.17 -8.59
N ASN A 131 -14.34 -5.40 -9.10
CA ASN A 131 -14.29 -3.95 -8.98
C ASN A 131 -14.74 -3.54 -7.57
N VAL A 132 -13.96 -2.66 -6.96
CA VAL A 132 -14.23 -2.09 -5.64
C VAL A 132 -14.55 -0.61 -5.77
N VAL A 133 -15.52 -0.17 -4.99
CA VAL A 133 -15.87 1.23 -4.80
C VAL A 133 -16.01 1.48 -3.31
N ILE A 134 -15.31 2.48 -2.80
CA ILE A 134 -15.39 2.90 -1.41
C ILE A 134 -15.70 4.39 -1.28
N ASP A 135 -16.40 4.78 -0.24
CA ASP A 135 -16.52 6.15 0.21
C ASP A 135 -15.48 6.39 1.31
N ALA A 136 -14.55 7.32 1.09
CA ALA A 136 -13.43 7.63 1.98
C ALA A 136 -13.47 9.08 2.46
N ASP A 137 -12.84 9.33 3.62
CA ASP A 137 -12.54 10.66 4.14
C ASP A 137 -11.03 10.73 4.45
N LEU A 138 -10.30 11.46 3.61
CA LEU A 138 -8.86 11.67 3.72
C LEU A 138 -8.61 13.07 4.30
N ASP A 139 -8.62 13.19 5.63
CA ASP A 139 -8.42 14.46 6.36
C ASP A 139 -9.38 15.57 5.90
N GLY A 140 -10.66 15.22 5.71
CA GLY A 140 -11.71 16.12 5.24
C GLY A 140 -11.93 16.13 3.72
N LEU A 141 -11.08 15.52 2.94
CA LEU A 141 -11.33 15.24 1.53
C LEU A 141 -12.27 14.03 1.41
N LYS A 142 -13.57 14.29 1.32
CA LYS A 142 -14.57 13.25 1.07
C LYS A 142 -14.59 12.92 -0.40
N THR A 143 -14.20 11.69 -0.71
CA THR A 143 -14.09 11.23 -2.10
C THR A 143 -14.52 9.78 -2.25
N ARG A 144 -14.94 9.42 -3.45
CA ARG A 144 -15.22 8.05 -3.85
C ARG A 144 -14.01 7.47 -4.55
N ILE A 145 -13.41 6.41 -3.98
CA ILE A 145 -12.25 5.74 -4.54
C ILE A 145 -12.69 4.47 -5.25
N VAL A 146 -12.15 4.26 -6.45
CA VAL A 146 -12.46 3.10 -7.29
C VAL A 146 -11.21 2.31 -7.61
N GLY A 147 -11.32 1.01 -7.70
CA GLY A 147 -10.21 0.13 -8.05
C GLY A 147 -10.67 -1.28 -8.40
N PHE A 148 -9.69 -2.15 -8.50
CA PHE A 148 -9.88 -3.58 -8.69
C PHE A 148 -9.15 -4.31 -7.56
N GLU A 149 -9.82 -5.24 -6.91
CA GLU A 149 -9.23 -6.11 -5.89
C GLU A 149 -8.98 -7.50 -6.44
N ASN A 150 -7.87 -8.11 -6.06
CA ASN A 150 -7.57 -9.52 -6.32
C ASN A 150 -6.62 -10.07 -5.26
N HIS A 151 -7.17 -10.45 -4.12
CA HIS A 151 -6.38 -10.97 -3.01
C HIS A 151 -7.07 -12.16 -2.33
N GLY A 152 -6.26 -13.12 -1.86
CA GLY A 152 -6.73 -14.24 -1.05
C GLY A 152 -6.71 -13.91 0.44
N GLY A 153 -5.76 -13.08 0.87
CA GLY A 153 -5.64 -12.67 2.26
C GLY A 153 -6.83 -11.83 2.73
N GLN A 154 -7.22 -12.05 3.99
CA GLN A 154 -8.28 -11.33 4.67
C GLN A 154 -7.63 -10.49 5.77
N THR A 155 -7.61 -9.17 5.64
CA THR A 155 -7.00 -8.28 6.64
C THR A 155 -8.03 -7.94 7.71
N LEU A 156 -7.67 -8.26 8.93
CA LEU A 156 -8.53 -8.22 10.11
C LEU A 156 -7.94 -7.29 11.18
N ASN A 157 -8.75 -6.89 12.16
CA ASN A 157 -8.36 -6.00 13.25
C ASN A 157 -7.89 -4.61 12.79
N VAL A 158 -8.52 -4.08 11.73
CA VAL A 158 -8.21 -2.75 11.20
C VAL A 158 -8.96 -1.69 12.00
N THR A 159 -8.21 -0.82 12.70
CA THR A 159 -8.76 0.23 13.57
C THR A 159 -9.08 1.53 12.84
N HIS A 160 -8.37 1.80 11.74
CA HIS A 160 -8.50 3.02 10.94
C HIS A 160 -8.71 2.63 9.46
N PRO A 161 -9.92 2.18 9.08
CA PRO A 161 -10.17 1.83 7.69
C PRO A 161 -10.08 3.05 6.78
N LEU A 162 -9.53 2.87 5.57
CA LEU A 162 -9.44 3.90 4.54
C LEU A 162 -10.83 4.39 4.11
N GLY A 163 -11.78 3.46 3.96
CA GLY A 163 -13.13 3.83 3.58
C GLY A 163 -14.16 2.72 3.75
N LYS A 164 -15.44 3.12 3.66
CA LYS A 164 -16.58 2.20 3.69
C LYS A 164 -16.82 1.61 2.30
N VAL A 165 -16.96 0.30 2.22
CA VAL A 165 -17.26 -0.39 0.95
C VAL A 165 -18.68 -0.06 0.50
N VAL A 166 -18.78 0.43 -0.74
CA VAL A 166 -20.05 0.64 -1.46
C VAL A 166 -20.31 -0.53 -2.40
N LYS A 167 -19.23 -1.06 -3.00
CA LYS A 167 -19.25 -2.21 -3.90
C LYS A 167 -17.93 -2.96 -3.78
N GLY A 168 -17.95 -4.28 -3.84
CA GLY A 168 -16.79 -5.14 -3.69
C GLY A 168 -16.70 -5.74 -2.29
N TYR A 169 -15.55 -6.30 -1.94
CA TYR A 169 -15.30 -6.96 -0.66
C TYR A 169 -14.54 -6.09 0.33
N GLY A 170 -13.42 -5.48 -0.12
CA GLY A 170 -12.54 -4.72 0.74
C GLY A 170 -11.55 -5.58 1.52
N ASN A 171 -11.31 -5.26 2.79
CA ASN A 171 -10.29 -5.93 3.60
C ASN A 171 -10.55 -7.43 3.83
N SER A 172 -11.82 -7.84 3.80
CA SER A 172 -12.24 -9.24 3.90
C SER A 172 -13.62 -9.41 3.29
N PHE A 173 -14.07 -10.67 3.13
CA PHE A 173 -15.39 -10.96 2.55
C PHE A 173 -16.55 -10.23 3.24
N ASP A 174 -16.46 -10.03 4.55
CA ASP A 174 -17.54 -9.49 5.37
C ASP A 174 -17.14 -8.19 6.11
N ALA A 175 -16.01 -7.56 5.79
CA ALA A 175 -15.51 -6.40 6.53
C ALA A 175 -16.42 -5.17 6.41
N GLY A 176 -16.99 -4.93 5.23
CA GLY A 176 -17.74 -3.72 4.93
C GLY A 176 -16.90 -2.45 4.84
N TYR A 177 -15.58 -2.58 4.98
CA TYR A 177 -14.59 -1.50 4.85
C TYR A 177 -13.35 -2.00 4.10
N GLU A 178 -12.56 -1.08 3.60
CA GLU A 178 -11.37 -1.33 2.81
C GLU A 178 -10.21 -0.48 3.30
N GLY A 179 -8.98 -1.07 3.21
CA GLY A 179 -7.71 -0.40 3.43
C GLY A 179 -7.47 0.05 4.88
N PHE A 180 -6.44 0.87 5.01
CA PHE A 180 -6.03 1.50 6.25
C PHE A 180 -5.53 2.91 5.97
N TYR A 181 -5.90 3.88 6.83
CA TYR A 181 -5.39 5.24 6.75
C TYR A 181 -5.34 5.88 8.15
N ASP A 182 -4.17 6.42 8.55
CA ASP A 182 -3.97 7.08 9.86
C ASP A 182 -3.33 8.48 9.76
N GLY A 183 -3.26 9.04 8.57
CA GLY A 183 -2.59 10.32 8.30
C GLY A 183 -1.13 10.20 7.86
N LYS A 184 -0.46 9.10 8.16
CA LYS A 184 0.93 8.80 7.78
C LYS A 184 1.04 7.71 6.71
N ILE A 185 0.13 6.73 6.76
CA ILE A 185 0.09 5.59 5.85
C ILE A 185 -1.26 5.51 5.16
N LEU A 186 -1.24 5.26 3.87
CA LEU A 186 -2.38 4.79 3.10
C LEU A 186 -2.08 3.40 2.57
N GLY A 187 -2.74 2.39 3.12
CA GLY A 187 -2.67 1.00 2.71
C GLY A 187 -3.98 0.55 2.07
N THR A 188 -3.95 -0.18 0.97
CA THR A 188 -5.17 -0.56 0.25
C THR A 188 -4.98 -1.82 -0.60
N TYR A 189 -6.08 -2.54 -0.84
CA TYR A 189 -6.13 -3.62 -1.83
C TYR A 189 -6.52 -3.15 -3.24
N LEU A 190 -6.78 -1.86 -3.42
CA LEU A 190 -7.21 -1.32 -4.70
C LEU A 190 -6.06 -1.22 -5.69
N HIS A 191 -6.16 -2.01 -6.73
CA HIS A 191 -5.26 -2.01 -7.88
C HIS A 191 -5.87 -1.31 -9.09
N GLY A 192 -5.10 -1.38 -10.17
CA GLY A 192 -5.56 -1.10 -11.47
C GLY A 192 -5.06 0.11 -12.25
N PRO A 193 -3.90 0.75 -11.94
CA PRO A 193 -3.34 1.19 -10.67
C PRO A 193 -4.24 2.20 -9.94
N LEU A 194 -4.04 2.38 -8.63
CA LEU A 194 -4.90 3.20 -7.77
C LEU A 194 -5.00 4.65 -8.23
N LEU A 195 -3.87 5.34 -8.31
CA LEU A 195 -3.83 6.80 -8.49
C LEU A 195 -4.30 7.28 -9.88
N PRO A 196 -4.02 6.58 -10.99
CA PRO A 196 -4.59 6.95 -12.30
C PRO A 196 -6.11 6.95 -12.35
N LYS A 197 -6.75 6.08 -11.57
CA LYS A 197 -8.21 6.00 -11.50
C LYS A 197 -8.81 7.01 -10.53
N ASN A 198 -8.00 7.54 -9.61
CA ASN A 198 -8.42 8.40 -8.51
C ASN A 198 -7.52 9.64 -8.43
N PRO A 199 -7.64 10.60 -9.37
CA PRO A 199 -6.75 11.75 -9.44
C PRO A 199 -6.80 12.64 -8.20
N GLU A 200 -7.92 12.69 -7.48
CA GLU A 200 -8.03 13.42 -6.21
C GLU A 200 -7.18 12.78 -5.11
N VAL A 201 -7.10 11.44 -5.09
CA VAL A 201 -6.19 10.71 -4.17
C VAL A 201 -4.73 10.96 -4.53
N ALA A 202 -4.41 11.04 -5.84
CA ALA A 202 -3.05 11.40 -6.25
C ALA A 202 -2.67 12.82 -5.80
N ASP A 203 -3.58 13.79 -5.91
CA ASP A 203 -3.37 15.15 -5.41
C ASP A 203 -3.24 15.18 -3.90
N PHE A 204 -4.04 14.39 -3.20
CA PHE A 204 -3.93 14.24 -1.76
C PHE A 204 -2.54 13.70 -1.35
N VAL A 205 -2.04 12.66 -2.01
CA VAL A 205 -0.69 12.12 -1.75
C VAL A 205 0.40 13.16 -2.02
N ILE A 206 0.25 14.00 -3.05
CA ILE A 206 1.19 15.08 -3.36
C ILE A 206 1.17 16.18 -2.28
N SER A 207 0.05 16.35 -1.58
CA SER A 207 -0.10 17.38 -0.54
C SER A 207 0.47 16.97 0.83
N LYS A 208 0.83 15.69 0.99
CA LYS A 208 1.46 15.15 2.21
C LYS A 208 2.96 15.37 2.21
#